data_654a7854f512a7f6e01255770c798071
#
_entry.id   654a7854f512a7f6e01255770c798071
#
_cell.length_a   1.000
_cell.length_b   1.000
_cell.length_c   1.000
_cell.angle_alpha   90.00
_cell.angle_beta   90.00
_cell.angle_gamma   90.00
#
_symmetry.space_group_name_H-M   'P 1'
#
loop_
_entity.id
_entity.type
_entity.pdbx_description
1 polymer ?
#
loop_
_entity_poly.entity_id
_entity_poly.type
_entity_poly.pdbx_seq_one_letter_code
_entity_poly.pdbx_strand_id
1 'polypeptide(L)'
;MIPQISIQQEDYKQNELSRIKYIYSLPHFQEQLLEIQIGESNFYNILSGDIIIGHSIVTKENRLIEFYLEDQYISICNYIFALVIFDLNITSIYCKTYNSLLLNCCLQLNMKYEVVRTLFRDLSKTPAVTINDFPVRSAEKNDLPLLLSCLNDINMTKEELEKLINKNYFFLNIDNNELKGCVYICKVHDNWDVYDIGIWVNPEFRNRGIATKLFSFIINHCMENNLPSICGCAIDNIASQKILTKNGFVSKHSLIEFKL
;
A
#
# COMPACT_ATOMS: atom_id res chain seq x y z
N MET A 1 -27.57 14.07 -24.45
CA MET A 1 -26.75 13.15 -25.28
C MET A 1 -25.66 12.57 -24.36
N ILE A 2 -25.46 11.26 -24.39
CA ILE A 2 -24.32 10.65 -23.70
C ILE A 2 -23.09 10.99 -24.56
N PRO A 3 -22.02 11.55 -23.97
CA PRO A 3 -20.83 11.90 -24.74
C PRO A 3 -20.17 10.63 -25.29
N GLN A 4 -19.48 10.77 -26.42
CA GLN A 4 -18.68 9.69 -26.98
C GLN A 4 -17.46 9.47 -26.05
N ILE A 5 -17.42 8.33 -25.40
CA ILE A 5 -16.33 7.93 -24.50
C ILE A 5 -15.38 7.01 -25.24
N SER A 6 -14.08 7.21 -25.06
CA SER A 6 -13.02 6.31 -25.54
C SER A 6 -11.98 6.07 -24.43
N ILE A 7 -11.29 4.93 -24.51
CA ILE A 7 -10.26 4.53 -23.58
C ILE A 7 -8.98 4.34 -24.37
N GLN A 8 -7.92 5.02 -23.98
CA GLN A 8 -6.63 5.02 -24.71
C GLN A 8 -5.49 4.71 -23.76
N GLN A 9 -4.67 3.74 -24.13
CA GLN A 9 -3.45 3.44 -23.37
C GLN A 9 -2.44 4.58 -23.52
N GLU A 10 -1.80 4.94 -22.41
CA GLU A 10 -0.86 6.05 -22.36
C GLU A 10 0.33 5.73 -21.45
N ASP A 11 1.42 6.47 -21.57
CA ASP A 11 2.55 6.35 -20.67
C ASP A 11 2.20 6.97 -19.29
N TYR A 12 2.46 6.22 -18.21
CA TYR A 12 2.26 6.67 -16.84
C TYR A 12 2.92 8.03 -16.54
N LYS A 13 4.14 8.27 -17.06
CA LYS A 13 4.88 9.51 -16.80
C LYS A 13 4.19 10.75 -17.38
N GLN A 14 3.43 10.60 -18.45
CA GLN A 14 2.70 11.72 -19.06
C GLN A 14 1.43 12.08 -18.28
N ASN A 15 0.94 11.17 -17.45
CA ASN A 15 -0.32 11.29 -16.72
C ASN A 15 -0.17 11.38 -15.19
N GLU A 16 1.04 11.58 -14.70
CA GLU A 16 1.32 11.69 -13.25
C GLU A 16 0.44 12.75 -12.57
N LEU A 17 0.16 13.88 -13.24
CA LEU A 17 -0.69 14.93 -12.69
C LEU A 17 -2.15 14.49 -12.47
N SER A 18 -2.72 13.69 -13.38
CA SER A 18 -4.08 13.14 -13.22
C SER A 18 -4.14 12.19 -12.02
N ARG A 19 -3.10 11.38 -11.86
CA ARG A 19 -3.01 10.46 -10.74
C ARG A 19 -2.80 11.18 -9.40
N ILE A 20 -2.00 12.24 -9.37
CA ILE A 20 -1.83 13.09 -8.18
C ILE A 20 -3.19 13.64 -7.72
N LYS A 21 -4.02 14.17 -8.63
CA LYS A 21 -5.38 14.62 -8.29
C LYS A 21 -6.22 13.51 -7.67
N TYR A 22 -6.21 12.32 -8.28
CA TYR A 22 -6.94 11.18 -7.74
C TYR A 22 -6.53 10.87 -6.30
N ILE A 23 -5.24 10.76 -6.03
CA ILE A 23 -4.76 10.35 -4.71
C ILE A 23 -5.08 11.40 -3.65
N TYR A 24 -4.95 12.69 -3.98
CA TYR A 24 -5.36 13.76 -3.06
C TYR A 24 -6.88 13.90 -2.92
N SER A 25 -7.68 13.30 -3.79
CA SER A 25 -9.13 13.20 -3.62
C SER A 25 -9.54 12.11 -2.61
N LEU A 26 -8.65 11.18 -2.30
CA LEU A 26 -8.91 10.11 -1.35
C LEU A 26 -8.64 10.58 0.10
N PRO A 27 -9.43 10.12 1.08
CA PRO A 27 -9.23 10.49 2.49
C PRO A 27 -7.97 9.86 3.11
N HIS A 28 -7.39 8.82 2.48
CA HIS A 28 -6.21 8.12 2.94
C HIS A 28 -5.32 7.70 1.79
N PHE A 29 -4.02 7.59 2.07
CA PHE A 29 -3.04 7.07 1.10
C PHE A 29 -3.06 5.54 1.03
N GLN A 30 -2.66 5.02 -0.11
CA GLN A 30 -2.52 3.58 -0.30
C GLN A 30 -1.17 3.05 0.20
N GLU A 31 -1.03 1.74 0.25
CA GLU A 31 0.20 1.06 0.70
C GLU A 31 1.26 1.06 -0.40
N GLN A 32 2.52 0.97 -0.01
CA GLN A 32 3.64 0.86 -0.96
C GLN A 32 3.49 -0.33 -1.91
N LEU A 33 2.97 -1.46 -1.44
CA LEU A 33 2.74 -2.63 -2.29
C LEU A 33 1.86 -2.32 -3.50
N LEU A 34 0.82 -1.50 -3.33
CA LEU A 34 -0.03 -1.06 -4.45
C LEU A 34 0.71 -0.09 -5.36
N GLU A 35 1.57 0.79 -4.83
CA GLU A 35 2.40 1.68 -5.64
C GLU A 35 3.39 0.91 -6.52
N ILE A 36 4.00 -0.16 -6.00
CA ILE A 36 4.86 -1.03 -6.79
C ILE A 36 4.07 -1.68 -7.93
N GLN A 37 2.88 -2.22 -7.65
CA GLN A 37 2.01 -2.80 -8.68
C GLN A 37 1.61 -1.79 -9.75
N ILE A 38 1.32 -0.54 -9.35
CA ILE A 38 0.99 0.55 -10.29
C ILE A 38 2.15 0.85 -11.21
N GLY A 39 3.38 0.88 -10.70
CA GLY A 39 4.59 1.10 -11.52
C GLY A 39 4.83 0.04 -12.60
N GLU A 40 4.23 -1.14 -12.46
CA GLU A 40 4.31 -2.25 -13.41
C GLU A 40 3.06 -2.44 -14.28
N SER A 41 2.04 -1.60 -14.07
CA SER A 41 0.72 -1.70 -14.68
C SER A 41 0.57 -0.81 -15.90
N ASN A 42 -0.48 -1.06 -16.68
CA ASN A 42 -0.86 -0.24 -17.83
C ASN A 42 -1.74 0.93 -17.36
N PHE A 43 -1.44 2.10 -17.86
CA PHE A 43 -2.23 3.31 -17.64
C PHE A 43 -3.13 3.60 -18.84
N TYR A 44 -4.39 3.98 -18.59
CA TYR A 44 -5.36 4.32 -19.63
C TYR A 44 -6.04 5.63 -19.30
N ASN A 45 -6.03 6.56 -20.26
CA ASN A 45 -6.87 7.75 -20.20
C ASN A 45 -8.30 7.41 -20.60
N ILE A 46 -9.25 8.00 -19.90
CA ILE A 46 -10.67 7.99 -20.25
C ILE A 46 -10.97 9.36 -20.87
N LEU A 47 -11.48 9.37 -22.10
CA LEU A 47 -11.72 10.59 -22.86
C LEU A 47 -13.19 10.76 -23.21
N SER A 48 -13.63 12.02 -23.25
CA SER A 48 -14.90 12.46 -23.82
C SER A 48 -14.58 13.35 -25.05
N GLY A 49 -14.65 12.78 -26.26
CA GLY A 49 -14.03 13.37 -27.43
C GLY A 49 -12.50 13.46 -27.23
N ASP A 50 -11.93 14.66 -27.31
CA ASP A 50 -10.48 14.90 -27.11
C ASP A 50 -10.13 15.33 -25.67
N ILE A 51 -11.11 15.37 -24.77
CA ILE A 51 -10.90 15.82 -23.38
C ILE A 51 -10.65 14.63 -22.48
N ILE A 52 -9.53 14.62 -21.76
CA ILE A 52 -9.28 13.62 -20.69
C ILE A 52 -10.21 13.94 -19.51
N ILE A 53 -11.05 12.99 -19.15
CA ILE A 53 -12.06 13.10 -18.10
C ILE A 53 -11.78 12.19 -16.90
N GLY A 54 -10.74 11.37 -16.98
CA GLY A 54 -10.33 10.45 -15.93
C GLY A 54 -9.28 9.47 -16.40
N HIS A 55 -8.99 8.50 -15.55
CA HIS A 55 -8.06 7.42 -15.88
C HIS A 55 -8.44 6.08 -15.23
N SER A 56 -7.86 5.02 -15.74
CA SER A 56 -7.81 3.69 -15.09
C SER A 56 -6.42 3.10 -15.17
N ILE A 57 -6.05 2.33 -14.14
CA ILE A 57 -4.79 1.59 -14.07
C ILE A 57 -5.12 0.11 -13.94
N VAL A 58 -4.54 -0.70 -14.83
CA VAL A 58 -4.86 -2.11 -14.96
C VAL A 58 -3.57 -2.92 -14.98
N THR A 59 -3.48 -3.94 -14.12
CA THR A 59 -2.31 -4.84 -14.07
C THR A 59 -2.24 -5.71 -15.33
N LYS A 60 -1.10 -6.37 -15.53
CA LYS A 60 -0.89 -7.31 -16.66
C LYS A 60 -1.87 -8.50 -16.62
N GLU A 61 -2.42 -8.83 -15.45
CA GLU A 61 -3.41 -9.88 -15.23
C GLU A 61 -4.86 -9.37 -15.37
N ASN A 62 -5.05 -8.20 -15.99
CA ASN A 62 -6.35 -7.57 -16.19
C ASN A 62 -7.10 -7.25 -14.88
N ARG A 63 -6.36 -6.91 -13.80
CA ARG A 63 -6.94 -6.41 -12.56
C ARG A 63 -6.98 -4.89 -12.58
N LEU A 64 -8.16 -4.30 -12.39
CA LEU A 64 -8.31 -2.87 -12.20
C LEU A 64 -7.90 -2.49 -10.78
N ILE A 65 -6.95 -1.56 -10.62
CA ILE A 65 -6.45 -1.10 -9.32
C ILE A 65 -6.70 0.38 -9.04
N GLU A 66 -6.90 1.19 -10.08
CA GLU A 66 -7.36 2.57 -9.96
C GLU A 66 -8.41 2.88 -11.03
N PHE A 67 -9.42 3.65 -10.63
CA PHE A 67 -10.45 4.23 -11.49
C PHE A 67 -10.78 5.60 -10.95
N TYR A 68 -10.62 6.60 -11.79
CA TYR A 68 -10.84 8.00 -11.45
C TYR A 68 -11.62 8.70 -12.56
N LEU A 69 -12.53 9.57 -12.15
CA LEU A 69 -13.23 10.49 -13.03
C LEU A 69 -13.23 11.89 -12.41
N GLU A 70 -13.12 12.90 -13.24
CA GLU A 70 -13.38 14.30 -12.84
C GLU A 70 -14.84 14.46 -12.37
N ASP A 71 -15.06 15.27 -11.34
CA ASP A 71 -16.36 15.40 -10.61
C ASP A 71 -17.56 15.62 -11.53
N GLN A 72 -17.40 16.41 -12.59
CA GLN A 72 -18.46 16.71 -13.53
C GLN A 72 -18.97 15.49 -14.33
N TYR A 73 -18.24 14.39 -14.34
CA TYR A 73 -18.58 13.14 -15.04
C TYR A 73 -19.07 12.02 -14.11
N ILE A 74 -19.12 12.26 -12.81
CA ILE A 74 -19.57 11.25 -11.82
C ILE A 74 -21.02 10.81 -12.10
N SER A 75 -21.87 11.70 -12.63
CA SER A 75 -23.28 11.35 -12.95
C SER A 75 -23.42 10.22 -14.00
N ILE A 76 -22.39 9.98 -14.80
CA ILE A 76 -22.34 8.90 -15.81
C ILE A 76 -21.29 7.85 -15.49
N CYS A 77 -20.80 7.80 -14.24
CA CYS A 77 -19.70 6.92 -13.83
C CYS A 77 -19.99 5.43 -14.11
N ASN A 78 -21.22 4.96 -13.88
CA ASN A 78 -21.58 3.56 -14.11
C ASN A 78 -21.48 3.15 -15.59
N TYR A 79 -21.87 4.04 -16.48
CA TYR A 79 -21.72 3.83 -17.92
C TYR A 79 -20.25 3.75 -18.31
N ILE A 80 -19.42 4.72 -17.85
CA ILE A 80 -17.97 4.74 -18.13
C ILE A 80 -17.29 3.52 -17.51
N PHE A 81 -17.65 3.16 -16.28
CA PHE A 81 -17.09 2.00 -15.59
C PHE A 81 -17.40 0.69 -16.34
N ALA A 82 -18.61 0.51 -16.85
CA ALA A 82 -18.98 -0.64 -17.67
C ALA A 82 -18.13 -0.72 -18.96
N LEU A 83 -17.86 0.42 -19.61
CA LEU A 83 -16.97 0.48 -20.77
C LEU A 83 -15.54 0.06 -20.39
N VAL A 84 -15.00 0.58 -19.29
CA VAL A 84 -13.65 0.22 -18.79
C VAL A 84 -13.55 -1.29 -18.55
N ILE A 85 -14.55 -1.88 -17.91
CA ILE A 85 -14.58 -3.33 -17.67
C ILE A 85 -14.56 -4.10 -18.99
N PHE A 86 -15.41 -3.73 -19.93
CA PHE A 86 -15.56 -4.42 -21.19
C PHE A 86 -14.35 -4.25 -22.12
N ASP A 87 -13.93 -3.00 -22.38
CA ASP A 87 -12.89 -2.68 -23.35
C ASP A 87 -11.50 -3.16 -22.89
N LEU A 88 -11.24 -3.16 -21.57
CA LEU A 88 -9.97 -3.60 -21.01
C LEU A 88 -9.99 -5.07 -20.52
N ASN A 89 -11.08 -5.80 -20.76
CA ASN A 89 -11.24 -7.21 -20.36
C ASN A 89 -10.91 -7.43 -18.88
N ILE A 90 -11.42 -6.57 -18.00
CA ILE A 90 -11.16 -6.64 -16.57
C ILE A 90 -11.71 -7.95 -16.00
N THR A 91 -10.90 -8.66 -15.22
CA THR A 91 -11.26 -9.93 -14.58
C THR A 91 -11.47 -9.81 -13.07
N SER A 92 -10.78 -8.84 -12.45
CA SER A 92 -10.95 -8.54 -11.02
C SER A 92 -10.63 -7.06 -10.74
N ILE A 93 -11.06 -6.58 -9.57
CA ILE A 93 -10.90 -5.19 -9.17
C ILE A 93 -10.41 -5.13 -7.73
N TYR A 94 -9.30 -4.43 -7.49
CA TYR A 94 -8.89 -4.06 -6.14
C TYR A 94 -9.51 -2.71 -5.75
N CYS A 95 -10.34 -2.73 -4.73
CA CYS A 95 -11.01 -1.55 -4.21
C CYS A 95 -10.70 -1.34 -2.73
N LYS A 96 -10.16 -0.16 -2.42
CA LYS A 96 -10.00 0.30 -1.04
C LYS A 96 -11.36 0.80 -0.55
N THR A 97 -11.80 0.39 0.64
CA THR A 97 -13.13 0.79 1.18
C THR A 97 -13.30 2.29 1.36
N TYR A 98 -12.21 3.05 1.38
CA TYR A 98 -12.24 4.51 1.39
C TYR A 98 -12.32 5.16 -0.01
N ASN A 99 -12.20 4.38 -1.09
CA ASN A 99 -12.47 4.85 -2.46
C ASN A 99 -13.97 4.68 -2.75
N SER A 100 -14.75 5.67 -2.36
CA SER A 100 -16.21 5.62 -2.43
C SER A 100 -16.76 5.49 -3.86
N LEU A 101 -16.12 6.14 -4.85
CA LEU A 101 -16.54 6.07 -6.24
C LEU A 101 -16.43 4.64 -6.79
N LEU A 102 -15.24 4.05 -6.71
CA LEU A 102 -15.00 2.70 -7.22
C LEU A 102 -15.83 1.66 -6.46
N LEU A 103 -15.90 1.81 -5.13
CA LEU A 103 -16.70 0.91 -4.29
C LEU A 103 -18.18 0.94 -4.71
N ASN A 104 -18.75 2.13 -4.91
CA ASN A 104 -20.13 2.28 -5.35
C ASN A 104 -20.38 1.65 -6.73
N CYS A 105 -19.47 1.85 -7.69
CA CYS A 105 -19.55 1.21 -9.01
C CYS A 105 -19.57 -0.33 -8.90
N CYS A 106 -18.67 -0.90 -8.10
CA CYS A 106 -18.60 -2.36 -7.89
C CYS A 106 -19.87 -2.92 -7.23
N LEU A 107 -20.40 -2.24 -6.21
CA LEU A 107 -21.59 -2.67 -5.50
C LEU A 107 -22.84 -2.61 -6.39
N GLN A 108 -22.97 -1.60 -7.26
CA GLN A 108 -24.12 -1.49 -8.19
C GLN A 108 -24.12 -2.61 -9.25
N LEU A 109 -22.97 -3.16 -9.62
CA LEU A 109 -22.87 -4.31 -10.52
C LEU A 109 -23.08 -5.65 -9.80
N ASN A 110 -23.35 -5.62 -8.49
CA ASN A 110 -23.60 -6.82 -7.67
C ASN A 110 -22.50 -7.90 -7.81
N MET A 111 -21.25 -7.48 -7.90
CA MET A 111 -20.09 -8.37 -8.05
C MET A 111 -19.85 -9.21 -6.79
N LYS A 112 -19.38 -10.42 -6.97
CA LYS A 112 -18.85 -11.22 -5.85
C LYS A 112 -17.57 -10.59 -5.33
N TYR A 113 -17.37 -10.60 -4.03
CA TYR A 113 -16.18 -10.00 -3.45
C TYR A 113 -15.65 -10.78 -2.25
N GLU A 114 -14.37 -10.55 -1.96
CA GLU A 114 -13.72 -11.00 -0.73
C GLU A 114 -12.82 -9.88 -0.17
N VAL A 115 -12.72 -9.81 1.15
CA VAL A 115 -11.77 -8.91 1.82
C VAL A 115 -10.39 -9.59 1.80
N VAL A 116 -9.41 -8.93 1.19
CA VAL A 116 -8.06 -9.50 1.03
C VAL A 116 -7.04 -8.92 2.00
N ARG A 117 -7.23 -7.67 2.45
CA ARG A 117 -6.31 -7.03 3.39
C ARG A 117 -7.04 -6.13 4.39
N THR A 118 -6.48 -6.02 5.58
CA THR A 118 -6.84 -5.03 6.58
C THR A 118 -5.89 -3.83 6.46
N LEU A 119 -6.45 -2.61 6.36
CA LEU A 119 -5.70 -1.37 6.15
C LEU A 119 -5.72 -0.53 7.42
N PHE A 120 -4.54 -0.24 7.97
CA PHE A 120 -4.37 0.56 9.18
C PHE A 120 -3.87 1.95 8.79
N ARG A 121 -4.69 2.97 9.02
CA ARG A 121 -4.44 4.36 8.59
C ARG A 121 -4.39 5.35 9.76
N ASP A 122 -4.91 4.93 10.90
CA ASP A 122 -5.00 5.76 12.11
C ASP A 122 -4.19 5.14 13.24
N LEU A 123 -3.53 5.98 14.01
CA LEU A 123 -2.89 5.62 15.28
C LEU A 123 -3.71 6.23 16.42
N SER A 124 -4.39 5.39 17.22
CA SER A 124 -5.30 5.84 18.29
C SER A 124 -4.59 6.20 19.59
N LYS A 125 -3.39 5.68 19.78
CA LYS A 125 -2.58 5.89 21.00
C LYS A 125 -1.11 5.62 20.71
N THR A 126 -0.23 6.28 21.47
CA THR A 126 1.19 5.96 21.51
C THR A 126 1.41 4.52 21.99
N PRO A 127 2.34 3.76 21.42
CA PRO A 127 2.68 2.43 21.92
C PRO A 127 3.04 2.47 23.40
N ALA A 128 2.40 1.62 24.19
CA ALA A 128 2.63 1.54 25.61
C ALA A 128 3.87 0.68 26.01
N VAL A 129 4.51 0.06 25.02
CA VAL A 129 5.64 -0.86 25.28
C VAL A 129 6.91 -0.03 25.42
N THR A 130 7.45 0.03 26.63
CA THR A 130 8.80 0.55 26.91
C THR A 130 9.83 -0.39 26.28
N ILE A 131 10.77 0.19 25.52
CA ILE A 131 11.79 -0.55 24.75
C ILE A 131 13.11 -0.64 25.54
N ASN A 132 13.07 -0.43 26.86
CA ASN A 132 14.25 -0.53 27.70
C ASN A 132 14.88 -1.91 27.52
N ASP A 133 16.18 -1.92 27.27
CA ASP A 133 17.01 -3.12 27.08
C ASP A 133 16.68 -3.99 25.86
N PHE A 134 16.02 -3.43 24.84
CA PHE A 134 15.78 -4.13 23.58
C PHE A 134 16.71 -3.60 22.50
N PRO A 135 17.74 -4.38 22.09
CA PRO A 135 18.79 -3.90 21.19
C PRO A 135 18.26 -3.74 19.77
N VAL A 136 18.01 -2.49 19.36
CA VAL A 136 17.68 -2.13 17.97
C VAL A 136 18.66 -1.06 17.52
N ARG A 137 19.22 -1.25 16.34
CA ARG A 137 20.08 -0.26 15.69
C ARG A 137 19.76 -0.10 14.21
N SER A 138 20.15 1.01 13.63
CA SER A 138 20.13 1.16 12.17
C SER A 138 21.01 0.11 11.51
N ALA A 139 20.57 -0.36 10.35
CA ALA A 139 21.37 -1.23 9.50
C ALA A 139 22.48 -0.43 8.81
N GLU A 140 23.62 -1.06 8.64
CA GLU A 140 24.76 -0.52 7.94
C GLU A 140 25.08 -1.35 6.68
N LYS A 141 25.90 -0.82 5.77
CA LYS A 141 26.30 -1.56 4.55
C LYS A 141 26.96 -2.90 4.85
N ASN A 142 27.65 -3.00 5.98
CA ASN A 142 28.29 -4.24 6.41
C ASN A 142 27.29 -5.33 6.83
N ASP A 143 26.03 -4.97 7.07
CA ASP A 143 24.97 -5.94 7.39
C ASP A 143 24.36 -6.59 6.13
N LEU A 144 24.65 -6.08 4.94
CA LEU A 144 24.08 -6.59 3.69
C LEU A 144 24.21 -8.12 3.53
N PRO A 145 25.38 -8.75 3.77
CA PRO A 145 25.49 -10.22 3.64
C PRO A 145 24.52 -10.98 4.54
N LEU A 146 24.30 -10.49 5.77
CA LEU A 146 23.35 -11.07 6.72
C LEU A 146 21.90 -10.90 6.24
N LEU A 147 21.57 -9.72 5.75
CA LEU A 147 20.22 -9.37 5.29
C LEU A 147 19.83 -10.04 3.97
N LEU A 148 20.79 -10.28 3.08
CA LEU A 148 20.54 -10.98 1.82
C LEU A 148 19.99 -12.40 2.03
N SER A 149 20.31 -13.05 3.15
CA SER A 149 19.80 -14.37 3.48
C SER A 149 18.29 -14.39 3.78
N CYS A 150 17.69 -13.25 4.15
CA CYS A 150 16.26 -13.16 4.49
C CYS A 150 15.44 -12.30 3.50
N LEU A 151 16.02 -11.84 2.38
CA LEU A 151 15.34 -10.96 1.43
C LEU A 151 14.04 -11.55 0.87
N ASN A 152 14.03 -12.83 0.54
CA ASN A 152 12.85 -13.49 0.02
C ASN A 152 11.68 -13.48 1.02
N ASP A 153 11.99 -13.63 2.31
CA ASP A 153 10.99 -13.60 3.38
C ASP A 153 10.46 -12.18 3.61
N ILE A 154 11.26 -11.15 3.32
CA ILE A 154 10.90 -9.74 3.47
C ILE A 154 10.17 -9.24 2.21
N ASN A 155 10.23 -9.98 1.11
CA ASN A 155 9.71 -9.59 -0.21
C ASN A 155 10.26 -8.23 -0.67
N MET A 156 11.58 -8.10 -0.66
CA MET A 156 12.31 -6.87 -0.99
C MET A 156 13.49 -7.21 -1.91
N THR A 157 13.77 -6.35 -2.88
CA THR A 157 14.97 -6.47 -3.72
C THR A 157 16.22 -5.97 -2.98
N LYS A 158 17.40 -6.36 -3.48
CA LYS A 158 18.66 -5.87 -2.93
C LYS A 158 18.78 -4.35 -3.07
N GLU A 159 18.36 -3.81 -4.19
CA GLU A 159 18.40 -2.38 -4.51
C GLU A 159 17.50 -1.58 -3.56
N GLU A 160 16.31 -2.07 -3.26
CA GLU A 160 15.40 -1.47 -2.28
C GLU A 160 16.01 -1.49 -0.87
N LEU A 161 16.58 -2.62 -0.46
CA LEU A 161 17.27 -2.74 0.82
C LEU A 161 18.43 -1.73 0.94
N GLU A 162 19.30 -1.63 -0.06
CA GLU A 162 20.41 -0.68 -0.08
C GLU A 162 19.90 0.78 -0.01
N LYS A 163 18.81 1.09 -0.70
CA LYS A 163 18.15 2.41 -0.64
C LYS A 163 17.67 2.73 0.77
N LEU A 164 17.04 1.77 1.46
CA LEU A 164 16.56 1.97 2.83
C LEU A 164 17.70 2.11 3.84
N ILE A 165 18.76 1.31 3.71
CA ILE A 165 19.96 1.42 4.56
C ILE A 165 20.60 2.80 4.39
N ASN A 166 20.80 3.25 3.16
CA ASN A 166 21.39 4.58 2.89
C ASN A 166 20.55 5.75 3.43
N LYS A 167 19.23 5.56 3.59
CA LYS A 167 18.31 6.56 4.18
C LYS A 167 18.15 6.43 5.69
N ASN A 168 18.82 5.46 6.35
CA ASN A 168 18.60 5.10 7.76
C ASN A 168 17.13 4.73 8.06
N TYR A 169 16.49 4.02 7.16
CA TYR A 169 15.09 3.58 7.25
C TYR A 169 14.96 2.06 7.47
N PHE A 170 16.06 1.38 7.75
CA PHE A 170 16.10 -0.04 8.03
C PHE A 170 16.79 -0.31 9.38
N PHE A 171 16.12 -1.03 10.27
CA PHE A 171 16.56 -1.23 11.64
C PHE A 171 16.61 -2.73 11.98
N LEU A 172 17.60 -3.12 12.74
CA LEU A 172 17.90 -4.52 13.08
C LEU A 172 17.80 -4.75 14.58
N ASN A 173 17.18 -5.86 14.95
CA ASN A 173 17.36 -6.49 16.24
C ASN A 173 18.32 -7.65 16.11
N ILE A 174 19.55 -7.45 16.58
CA ILE A 174 20.62 -8.46 16.62
C ILE A 174 20.95 -8.73 18.06
N ASP A 175 21.03 -10.01 18.42
CA ASP A 175 21.45 -10.48 19.72
C ASP A 175 22.34 -11.71 19.55
N ASN A 176 23.49 -11.75 20.23
CA ASN A 176 24.51 -12.80 20.12
C ASN A 176 24.93 -13.08 18.66
N ASN A 177 25.12 -12.04 17.84
CA ASN A 177 25.43 -12.10 16.40
C ASN A 177 24.38 -12.78 15.53
N GLU A 178 23.15 -12.97 16.04
CA GLU A 178 22.04 -13.53 15.29
C GLU A 178 20.97 -12.47 14.99
N LEU A 179 20.52 -12.40 13.75
CA LEU A 179 19.40 -11.56 13.35
C LEU A 179 18.09 -12.15 13.87
N LYS A 180 17.51 -11.52 14.88
CA LYS A 180 16.22 -11.92 15.46
C LYS A 180 15.04 -11.36 14.68
N GLY A 181 15.21 -10.18 14.07
CA GLY A 181 14.20 -9.54 13.22
C GLY A 181 14.64 -8.16 12.76
N CYS A 182 13.85 -7.59 11.87
CA CYS A 182 14.06 -6.24 11.37
C CYS A 182 12.73 -5.50 11.22
N VAL A 183 12.83 -4.18 11.15
CA VAL A 183 11.71 -3.29 10.89
C VAL A 183 12.20 -2.17 9.98
N TYR A 184 11.34 -1.70 9.08
CA TYR A 184 11.72 -0.70 8.10
C TYR A 184 10.56 0.23 7.75
N ILE A 185 10.89 1.38 7.22
CA ILE A 185 9.96 2.38 6.72
C ILE A 185 10.22 2.62 5.24
N CYS A 186 9.17 2.54 4.44
CA CYS A 186 9.23 2.81 3.01
C CYS A 186 8.37 4.05 2.71
N LYS A 187 8.96 5.07 2.09
CA LYS A 187 8.17 6.18 1.58
C LYS A 187 7.24 5.64 0.50
N VAL A 188 5.94 5.89 0.64
CA VAL A 188 4.93 5.30 -0.26
C VAL A 188 5.10 5.81 -1.69
N HIS A 189 5.34 7.11 -1.86
CA HIS A 189 5.57 7.76 -3.15
C HIS A 189 6.46 9.00 -2.96
N ASP A 190 7.28 9.35 -3.95
CA ASP A 190 8.24 10.46 -3.80
C ASP A 190 7.56 11.82 -3.53
N ASN A 191 6.36 12.03 -4.05
CA ASN A 191 5.59 13.26 -3.86
C ASN A 191 4.72 13.27 -2.60
N TRP A 192 4.69 12.17 -1.80
CA TRP A 192 3.87 12.09 -0.59
C TRP A 192 4.70 11.85 0.64
N ASP A 193 4.40 12.62 1.66
CA ASP A 193 5.09 12.50 2.94
C ASP A 193 4.36 11.49 3.84
N VAL A 194 4.20 10.28 3.33
CA VAL A 194 3.57 9.13 4.01
C VAL A 194 4.46 7.91 3.86
N TYR A 195 4.56 7.14 4.92
CA TYR A 195 5.49 6.03 5.06
C TYR A 195 4.77 4.74 5.43
N ASP A 196 5.02 3.67 4.69
CA ASP A 196 4.53 2.32 5.00
C ASP A 196 5.54 1.58 5.88
N ILE A 197 5.07 0.94 6.95
CA ILE A 197 5.92 0.22 7.90
C ILE A 197 5.88 -1.27 7.61
N GLY A 198 7.06 -1.84 7.39
CA GLY A 198 7.25 -3.28 7.26
C GLY A 198 8.01 -3.89 8.44
N ILE A 199 7.71 -5.15 8.76
CA ILE A 199 8.35 -5.90 9.82
C ILE A 199 8.56 -7.35 9.43
N TRP A 200 9.70 -7.90 9.82
CA TRP A 200 9.99 -9.32 9.73
C TRP A 200 10.64 -9.82 11.02
N VAL A 201 10.27 -11.02 11.43
CA VAL A 201 10.90 -11.73 12.56
C VAL A 201 11.31 -13.10 12.09
N ASN A 202 12.58 -13.42 12.31
CA ASN A 202 13.14 -14.72 12.01
C ASN A 202 12.25 -15.83 12.60
N PRO A 203 11.84 -16.81 11.79
CA PRO A 203 10.93 -17.89 12.21
C PRO A 203 11.30 -18.57 13.52
N GLU A 204 12.59 -18.77 13.77
CA GLU A 204 13.10 -19.41 14.99
C GLU A 204 12.89 -18.59 16.28
N PHE A 205 12.64 -17.28 16.13
CA PHE A 205 12.46 -16.35 17.24
C PHE A 205 11.03 -15.81 17.37
N ARG A 206 10.09 -16.34 16.60
CA ARG A 206 8.67 -15.95 16.67
C ARG A 206 8.06 -16.32 18.01
N ASN A 207 6.93 -15.71 18.35
CA ASN A 207 6.18 -15.92 19.60
C ASN A 207 6.93 -15.50 20.89
N ARG A 208 8.01 -14.73 20.78
CA ARG A 208 8.81 -14.21 21.92
C ARG A 208 8.62 -12.70 22.15
N GLY A 209 7.62 -12.10 21.55
CA GLY A 209 7.31 -10.67 21.71
C GLY A 209 8.21 -9.72 20.88
N ILE A 210 9.16 -10.23 20.10
CA ILE A 210 10.10 -9.44 19.31
C ILE A 210 9.37 -8.50 18.35
N ALA A 211 8.39 -9.01 17.58
CA ALA A 211 7.61 -8.20 16.66
C ALA A 211 6.92 -7.02 17.34
N THR A 212 6.33 -7.23 18.52
CA THR A 212 5.67 -6.16 19.29
C THR A 212 6.66 -5.06 19.67
N LYS A 213 7.85 -5.43 20.12
CA LYS A 213 8.90 -4.46 20.51
C LYS A 213 9.47 -3.72 19.32
N LEU A 214 9.79 -4.42 18.21
CA LEU A 214 10.24 -3.81 16.97
C LEU A 214 9.22 -2.82 16.41
N PHE A 215 7.94 -3.20 16.45
CA PHE A 215 6.87 -2.33 15.95
C PHE A 215 6.67 -1.11 16.85
N SER A 216 6.76 -1.28 18.18
CA SER A 216 6.76 -0.18 19.13
C SER A 216 7.93 0.80 18.89
N PHE A 217 9.13 0.26 18.65
CA PHE A 217 10.31 1.05 18.31
C PHE A 217 10.07 1.92 17.09
N ILE A 218 9.62 1.32 15.98
CA ILE A 218 9.49 2.06 14.72
C ILE A 218 8.39 3.11 14.76
N ILE A 219 7.28 2.86 15.47
CA ILE A 219 6.23 3.86 15.66
C ILE A 219 6.78 5.07 16.43
N ASN A 220 7.50 4.84 17.54
CA ASN A 220 8.11 5.93 18.29
C ASN A 220 9.11 6.69 17.41
N HIS A 221 9.94 5.98 16.66
CA HIS A 221 10.87 6.60 15.71
C HIS A 221 10.14 7.47 14.67
N CYS A 222 9.05 6.98 14.09
CA CYS A 222 8.22 7.74 13.15
C CYS A 222 7.63 8.99 13.82
N MET A 223 7.11 8.88 15.03
CA MET A 223 6.53 10.01 15.77
C MET A 223 7.58 11.06 16.09
N GLU A 224 8.76 10.66 16.60
CA GLU A 224 9.87 11.57 16.95
C GLU A 224 10.42 12.31 15.72
N ASN A 225 10.34 11.71 14.54
CA ASN A 225 10.83 12.28 13.28
C ASN A 225 9.72 12.89 12.41
N ASN A 226 8.49 13.01 12.91
CA ASN A 226 7.32 13.51 12.18
C ASN A 226 7.08 12.79 10.84
N LEU A 227 7.19 11.46 10.83
CA LEU A 227 6.94 10.61 9.67
C LEU A 227 5.53 9.99 9.77
N PRO A 228 4.51 10.57 9.10
CA PRO A 228 3.18 9.98 9.05
C PRO A 228 3.22 8.56 8.53
N SER A 229 2.79 7.60 9.34
CA SER A 229 2.97 6.20 9.01
C SER A 229 1.65 5.45 8.85
N ILE A 230 1.61 4.56 7.88
CA ILE A 230 0.53 3.63 7.59
C ILE A 230 1.06 2.21 7.59
N CYS A 231 0.17 1.24 7.62
CA CYS A 231 0.52 -0.17 7.42
C CYS A 231 -0.70 -0.97 6.99
N GLY A 232 -0.47 -2.21 6.60
CA GLY A 232 -1.52 -3.16 6.27
C GLY A 232 -1.02 -4.60 6.33
N CYS A 233 -1.95 -5.54 6.35
CA CYS A 233 -1.62 -6.95 6.30
C CYS A 233 -2.73 -7.75 5.63
N ALA A 234 -2.41 -8.95 5.14
CA ALA A 234 -3.40 -9.87 4.63
C ALA A 234 -4.46 -10.19 5.69
N ILE A 235 -5.69 -10.42 5.25
CA ILE A 235 -6.83 -10.63 6.16
C ILE A 235 -6.67 -11.87 7.04
N ASP A 236 -5.96 -12.87 6.58
CA ASP A 236 -5.64 -14.10 7.30
C ASP A 236 -4.40 -14.00 8.20
N ASN A 237 -3.62 -12.91 8.08
CA ASN A 237 -2.45 -12.68 8.93
C ASN A 237 -2.85 -12.13 10.31
N ILE A 238 -3.49 -12.99 11.11
CA ILE A 238 -3.98 -12.66 12.46
C ILE A 238 -2.84 -12.22 13.39
N ALA A 239 -1.63 -12.74 13.20
CA ALA A 239 -0.47 -12.36 14.01
C ALA A 239 -0.11 -10.88 13.78
N SER A 240 -0.02 -10.42 12.53
CA SER A 240 0.23 -9.03 12.21
C SER A 240 -0.91 -8.13 12.72
N GLN A 241 -2.17 -8.48 12.49
CA GLN A 241 -3.31 -7.70 12.99
C GLN A 241 -3.23 -7.47 14.50
N LYS A 242 -2.90 -8.51 15.28
CA LYS A 242 -2.73 -8.40 16.75
C LYS A 242 -1.58 -7.48 17.14
N ILE A 243 -0.44 -7.54 16.41
CA ILE A 243 0.72 -6.69 16.67
C ILE A 243 0.37 -5.23 16.39
N LEU A 244 -0.25 -4.95 15.25
CA LEU A 244 -0.64 -3.61 14.82
C LEU A 244 -1.61 -2.98 15.82
N THR A 245 -2.69 -3.70 16.17
CA THR A 245 -3.69 -3.23 17.12
C THR A 245 -3.10 -3.02 18.53
N LYS A 246 -2.23 -3.93 19.00
CA LYS A 246 -1.55 -3.80 20.29
C LYS A 246 -0.68 -2.55 20.36
N ASN A 247 -0.09 -2.15 19.24
CA ASN A 247 0.73 -0.95 19.13
C ASN A 247 -0.05 0.33 18.80
N GLY A 248 -1.38 0.28 18.85
CA GLY A 248 -2.23 1.46 18.77
C GLY A 248 -2.78 1.78 17.40
N PHE A 249 -2.43 1.04 16.37
CA PHE A 249 -3.05 1.20 15.06
C PHE A 249 -4.50 0.75 15.06
N VAL A 250 -5.34 1.51 14.34
CA VAL A 250 -6.77 1.23 14.17
C VAL A 250 -7.05 0.96 12.70
N SER A 251 -7.78 -0.10 12.42
CA SER A 251 -8.28 -0.40 11.10
C SER A 251 -9.76 -0.06 11.00
N LYS A 252 -10.07 0.88 10.11
CA LYS A 252 -11.43 1.23 9.67
C LYS A 252 -11.66 0.86 8.22
N HIS A 253 -10.61 0.40 7.54
CA HIS A 253 -10.58 0.22 6.09
C HIS A 253 -10.00 -1.13 5.70
N SER A 254 -10.43 -1.60 4.54
CA SER A 254 -10.00 -2.85 3.94
C SER A 254 -9.70 -2.68 2.46
N LEU A 255 -8.88 -3.57 1.92
CA LEU A 255 -8.79 -3.81 0.50
C LEU A 255 -9.72 -4.98 0.15
N ILE A 256 -10.59 -4.75 -0.81
CA ILE A 256 -11.57 -5.72 -1.31
C ILE A 256 -11.17 -6.13 -2.72
N GLU A 257 -11.19 -7.42 -3.01
CA GLU A 257 -11.13 -7.94 -4.37
C GLU A 257 -12.55 -8.28 -4.84
N PHE A 258 -12.99 -7.61 -5.89
CA PHE A 258 -14.21 -7.94 -6.63
C PHE A 258 -13.84 -8.83 -7.83
N LYS A 259 -14.66 -9.84 -8.11
CA LYS A 259 -14.47 -10.80 -9.22
C LYS A 259 -15.61 -10.66 -10.23
N LEU A 260 -15.23 -10.61 -11.50
CA LEU A 260 -16.14 -10.52 -12.64
C LEU A 260 -16.44 -11.90 -13.22
#